data_10b1325eb02137e23ab9c09fb06f8715
#
_entry.id   10b1325eb02137e23ab9c09fb06f8715
#
_cell.length_a   1.000
_cell.length_b   1.000
_cell.length_c   1.000
_cell.angle_alpha   90.00
_cell.angle_beta   90.00
_cell.angle_gamma   90.00
#
_symmetry.space_group_name_H-M   'P 1'
#
loop_
_entity.id
_entity.type
_entity.pdbx_description
1 polymer ?
#
loop_
_entity_poly.entity_id
_entity_poly.type
_entity_poly.pdbx_seq_one_letter_code
_entity_poly.pdbx_strand_id
1 'polypeptide(L)'
;MKAINLYFLSRVREESMFSDYENYLTRRDEYQRSRKAEQESLCSMVDQLLSCSCLITYQACDGFFFSYVIDHISKEFDLVKVAEDKSKVLNIELKSMDIGQERIAAQLRQNRYYLRHITRNIFSFTYVSQTQKVYTLDGEGDLQETAMENLAEVMNGFGDFLPEGIETLFSARDFLVSPLTTPARFLSGSYFLTDQQRDFSHKIHEELDKVKKRGSRSRIIALSGSSGTGKTLLVYDLARSLSEDGPVLFVHCGSLSKGHQQLNEHLDRVTICGADNYGRELETGQYPILIVDEAQRMAEKELDRVSGLVRERKIFSIFSFAVPQVLNADPAVAAAAEKIGSLADSSYMLTSKIRINKEIYLFLKGLFDFRKRTRNHHFSNIDLIYADSRESAEPIIDYYKERGFMYISCDETEDTAEKPMMVDSDDTFGQEYDHVMVMMDSRFYHNEKGILRSSEESPGPYSYEQMLYQAVTRTREQLCILVCRNEDLMRRILTLLKY
;
A
#
# COMPACT_ATOMS: atom_id res chain seq x y z
N MET A 1 -0.56 8.23 -18.71
CA MET A 1 -0.73 7.17 -19.74
C MET A 1 -1.79 7.58 -20.74
N LYS A 2 -1.60 7.31 -22.04
CA LYS A 2 -2.55 7.61 -23.11
C LYS A 2 -3.37 6.37 -23.48
N ALA A 3 -4.67 6.54 -23.77
CA ALA A 3 -5.52 5.51 -24.32
C ALA A 3 -5.13 5.17 -25.77
N ILE A 4 -5.23 3.93 -26.14
CA ILE A 4 -4.83 3.40 -27.45
C ILE A 4 -5.98 2.74 -28.19
N ASN A 5 -5.77 2.51 -29.48
CA ASN A 5 -6.65 1.69 -30.29
C ASN A 5 -6.13 0.26 -30.36
N LEU A 6 -6.89 -0.70 -29.84
CA LEU A 6 -6.50 -2.10 -29.77
C LEU A 6 -6.27 -2.74 -31.14
N TYR A 7 -7.02 -2.32 -32.15
CA TYR A 7 -6.84 -2.82 -33.51
C TYR A 7 -5.44 -2.54 -34.03
N PHE A 8 -4.92 -1.32 -33.87
CA PHE A 8 -3.59 -0.96 -34.36
C PHE A 8 -2.50 -1.74 -33.65
N LEU A 9 -2.59 -1.86 -32.32
CA LEU A 9 -1.60 -2.61 -31.54
C LEU A 9 -1.63 -4.12 -31.90
N SER A 10 -2.81 -4.71 -32.11
CA SER A 10 -2.98 -6.11 -32.45
C SER A 10 -2.43 -6.52 -33.82
N ARG A 11 -2.10 -5.56 -34.70
CA ARG A 11 -1.51 -5.86 -36.02
C ARG A 11 -0.01 -6.16 -35.96
N VAL A 12 0.65 -5.80 -34.88
CA VAL A 12 2.08 -6.07 -34.66
C VAL A 12 2.23 -7.46 -34.04
N ARG A 13 2.91 -8.38 -34.73
CA ARG A 13 3.05 -9.79 -34.32
C ARG A 13 4.42 -10.13 -33.75
N GLU A 14 5.44 -9.36 -34.06
CA GLU A 14 6.79 -9.55 -33.54
C GLU A 14 6.90 -8.94 -32.14
N GLU A 15 7.38 -9.72 -31.15
CA GLU A 15 7.34 -9.38 -29.73
C GLU A 15 8.09 -8.11 -29.38
N SER A 16 9.29 -7.91 -29.94
CA SER A 16 10.09 -6.70 -29.66
C SER A 16 9.41 -5.46 -30.24
N MET A 17 8.95 -5.54 -31.48
CA MET A 17 8.22 -4.45 -32.14
C MET A 17 6.89 -4.15 -31.43
N PHE A 18 6.20 -5.17 -30.92
CA PHE A 18 4.97 -4.98 -30.15
C PHE A 18 5.24 -4.13 -28.89
N SER A 19 6.27 -4.50 -28.12
CA SER A 19 6.63 -3.75 -26.89
C SER A 19 7.06 -2.32 -27.19
N ASP A 20 7.85 -2.10 -28.24
CA ASP A 20 8.27 -0.77 -28.67
C ASP A 20 7.06 0.08 -29.11
N TYR A 21 6.17 -0.51 -29.88
CA TYR A 21 4.97 0.17 -30.39
C TYR A 21 3.95 0.44 -29.27
N GLU A 22 3.79 -0.48 -28.33
CA GLU A 22 2.98 -0.29 -27.12
C GLU A 22 3.47 0.92 -26.33
N ASN A 23 4.78 0.96 -26.01
CA ASN A 23 5.36 2.06 -25.25
C ASN A 23 5.22 3.41 -25.99
N TYR A 24 5.38 3.42 -27.30
CA TYR A 24 5.17 4.61 -28.12
C TYR A 24 3.72 5.10 -28.08
N LEU A 25 2.73 4.20 -28.24
CA LEU A 25 1.30 4.53 -28.23
C LEU A 25 0.81 4.98 -26.86
N THR A 26 1.22 4.27 -25.81
CA THR A 26 0.75 4.53 -24.43
C THR A 26 1.42 5.73 -23.79
N ARG A 27 2.55 6.20 -24.32
CA ARG A 27 3.36 7.30 -23.78
C ARG A 27 3.67 7.10 -22.29
N ARG A 28 4.11 5.89 -21.95
CA ARG A 28 4.54 5.61 -20.57
C ARG A 28 5.87 6.28 -20.28
N ASP A 29 6.06 6.74 -19.04
CA ASP A 29 7.31 7.34 -18.58
C ASP A 29 8.45 6.32 -18.46
N GLU A 30 8.11 5.06 -18.16
CA GLU A 30 9.05 3.95 -18.07
C GLU A 30 8.76 2.90 -19.16
N TYR A 31 9.82 2.43 -19.84
CA TYR A 31 9.71 1.33 -20.80
C TYR A 31 9.24 0.05 -20.08
N GLN A 32 8.15 -0.52 -20.57
CA GLN A 32 7.63 -1.79 -20.09
C GLN A 32 7.70 -2.83 -21.22
N ARG A 33 8.16 -4.02 -20.89
CA ARG A 33 8.16 -5.13 -21.84
C ARG A 33 6.91 -5.96 -21.66
N SER A 34 6.07 -6.00 -22.68
CA SER A 34 4.86 -6.83 -22.69
C SER A 34 5.22 -8.31 -22.62
N ARG A 35 4.35 -9.07 -21.99
CA ARG A 35 4.49 -10.53 -21.98
C ARG A 35 3.93 -11.10 -23.30
N LYS A 36 4.67 -12.03 -23.89
CA LYS A 36 4.25 -12.70 -25.15
C LYS A 36 2.83 -13.27 -25.06
N ALA A 37 2.46 -13.86 -23.93
CA ALA A 37 1.13 -14.41 -23.70
C ALA A 37 0.01 -13.35 -23.74
N GLU A 38 0.29 -12.13 -23.26
CA GLU A 38 -0.64 -11.00 -23.31
C GLU A 38 -0.82 -10.51 -24.74
N GLN A 39 0.28 -10.34 -25.48
CA GLN A 39 0.27 -10.01 -26.88
C GLN A 39 -0.56 -11.00 -27.71
N GLU A 40 -0.28 -12.30 -27.59
CA GLU A 40 -0.99 -13.36 -28.30
C GLU A 40 -2.49 -13.35 -27.95
N SER A 41 -2.83 -13.16 -26.69
CA SER A 41 -4.22 -13.11 -26.23
C SER A 41 -4.97 -11.89 -26.77
N LEU A 42 -4.33 -10.70 -26.75
CA LEU A 42 -4.89 -9.49 -27.34
C LEU A 42 -5.16 -9.67 -28.85
N CYS A 43 -4.15 -10.17 -29.57
CA CYS A 43 -4.27 -10.40 -31.02
C CYS A 43 -5.40 -11.39 -31.35
N SER A 44 -5.48 -12.50 -30.59
CA SER A 44 -6.54 -13.50 -30.75
C SER A 44 -7.92 -12.92 -30.47
N MET A 45 -8.08 -12.14 -29.40
CA MET A 45 -9.35 -11.49 -29.07
C MET A 45 -9.81 -10.54 -30.19
N VAL A 46 -8.91 -9.66 -30.66
CA VAL A 46 -9.24 -8.70 -31.71
C VAL A 46 -9.58 -9.41 -33.02
N ASP A 47 -8.85 -10.46 -33.41
CA ASP A 47 -9.14 -11.23 -34.61
C ASP A 47 -10.51 -11.92 -34.53
N GLN A 48 -10.90 -12.42 -33.36
CA GLN A 48 -12.20 -13.04 -33.14
C GLN A 48 -13.33 -11.99 -33.15
N LEU A 49 -13.12 -10.83 -32.52
CA LEU A 49 -14.06 -9.71 -32.59
C LEU A 49 -14.34 -9.25 -34.02
N LEU A 50 -13.33 -9.22 -34.89
CA LEU A 50 -13.45 -8.87 -36.29
C LEU A 50 -14.16 -9.95 -37.12
N SER A 51 -14.09 -11.19 -36.70
CA SER A 51 -14.71 -12.32 -37.40
C SER A 51 -16.14 -12.59 -36.95
N CYS A 52 -16.57 -12.05 -35.79
CA CYS A 52 -17.95 -12.21 -35.36
C CYS A 52 -18.91 -11.37 -36.25
N SER A 53 -20.18 -11.80 -36.33
CA SER A 53 -21.21 -11.19 -37.18
C SER A 53 -21.61 -9.76 -36.78
N CYS A 54 -21.20 -9.32 -35.60
CA CYS A 54 -21.33 -7.95 -35.14
C CYS A 54 -20.26 -7.09 -35.77
N LEU A 55 -20.65 -6.11 -36.59
CA LEU A 55 -19.72 -5.13 -37.17
C LEU A 55 -18.99 -4.36 -36.07
N ILE A 56 -17.84 -4.86 -35.65
CA ILE A 56 -16.96 -4.07 -34.78
C ILE A 56 -16.28 -3.00 -35.64
N THR A 57 -16.41 -1.75 -35.20
CA THR A 57 -15.76 -0.62 -35.85
C THR A 57 -14.38 -0.36 -35.29
N TYR A 58 -13.49 0.28 -36.05
CA TYR A 58 -12.21 0.77 -35.50
C TYR A 58 -12.41 1.70 -34.30
N GLN A 59 -13.54 2.45 -34.29
CA GLN A 59 -13.91 3.30 -33.16
C GLN A 59 -14.24 2.51 -31.89
N ALA A 60 -14.83 1.33 -32.00
CA ALA A 60 -15.12 0.48 -30.86
C ALA A 60 -13.82 -0.02 -30.16
N CYS A 61 -12.77 -0.23 -30.96
CA CYS A 61 -11.44 -0.63 -30.46
C CYS A 61 -10.62 0.54 -29.88
N ASP A 62 -11.08 1.78 -29.98
CA ASP A 62 -10.39 2.96 -29.48
C ASP A 62 -10.66 3.20 -27.99
N GLY A 63 -9.76 3.95 -27.35
CA GLY A 63 -9.97 4.41 -25.97
C GLY A 63 -9.60 3.42 -24.87
N PHE A 64 -8.76 2.44 -25.13
CA PHE A 64 -8.32 1.47 -24.12
C PHE A 64 -6.99 1.84 -23.51
N PHE A 65 -6.89 1.76 -22.19
CA PHE A 65 -5.64 1.71 -21.45
C PHE A 65 -5.20 0.24 -21.36
N PHE A 66 -4.03 -0.06 -21.90
CA PHE A 66 -3.47 -1.42 -21.98
C PHE A 66 -2.44 -1.65 -20.89
N SER A 67 -2.53 -2.76 -20.14
CA SER A 67 -1.68 -3.12 -19.01
C SER A 67 -1.52 -1.97 -18.01
N TYR A 68 -2.64 -1.36 -17.60
CA TYR A 68 -2.61 -0.25 -16.64
C TYR A 68 -2.41 -0.78 -15.23
N VAL A 69 -1.38 -0.27 -14.55
CA VAL A 69 -1.09 -0.59 -13.15
C VAL A 69 -1.47 0.60 -12.27
N ILE A 70 -2.31 0.37 -11.27
CA ILE A 70 -2.58 1.39 -10.25
C ILE A 70 -1.32 1.53 -9.40
N ASP A 71 -0.72 2.72 -9.41
CA ASP A 71 0.41 3.05 -8.56
C ASP A 71 0.10 2.78 -7.08
N HIS A 72 1.11 2.38 -6.32
CA HIS A 72 1.03 2.06 -4.89
C HIS A 72 0.24 0.80 -4.49
N ILE A 73 -0.66 0.29 -5.33
CA ILE A 73 -1.47 -0.92 -5.04
C ILE A 73 -0.94 -2.13 -5.81
N SER A 74 -0.15 -1.90 -6.86
CA SER A 74 0.36 -2.95 -7.77
C SER A 74 -0.75 -3.78 -8.42
N LYS A 75 -1.96 -3.21 -8.53
CA LYS A 75 -3.08 -3.83 -9.24
C LYS A 75 -2.98 -3.50 -10.72
N GLU A 76 -2.86 -4.52 -11.53
CA GLU A 76 -2.84 -4.43 -12.99
C GLU A 76 -4.21 -4.77 -13.57
N PHE A 77 -4.60 -4.02 -14.60
CA PHE A 77 -5.73 -4.29 -15.48
C PHE A 77 -5.19 -4.51 -16.89
N ASP A 78 -5.51 -5.63 -17.50
CA ASP A 78 -5.03 -5.91 -18.87
C ASP A 78 -5.59 -4.89 -19.86
N LEU A 79 -6.90 -4.63 -19.82
CA LEU A 79 -7.57 -3.64 -20.66
C LEU A 79 -8.65 -2.89 -19.86
N VAL A 80 -8.58 -1.57 -19.85
CA VAL A 80 -9.61 -0.70 -19.25
C VAL A 80 -9.98 0.42 -20.22
N LYS A 81 -11.28 0.66 -20.39
CA LYS A 81 -11.83 1.82 -21.08
C LYS A 81 -12.79 2.54 -20.15
N VAL A 82 -12.61 3.84 -20.00
CA VAL A 82 -13.42 4.69 -19.13
C VAL A 82 -14.15 5.72 -19.97
N ALA A 83 -15.45 5.91 -19.73
CA ALA A 83 -16.20 6.97 -20.39
C ALA A 83 -15.65 8.35 -19.99
N GLU A 84 -15.68 9.33 -20.88
CA GLU A 84 -15.17 10.68 -20.62
C GLU A 84 -15.88 11.32 -19.41
N ASP A 85 -17.20 11.11 -19.30
CA ASP A 85 -18.02 11.57 -18.17
C ASP A 85 -17.95 10.67 -16.92
N LYS A 86 -17.12 9.63 -16.94
CA LYS A 86 -16.95 8.63 -15.87
C LYS A 86 -18.24 7.83 -15.55
N SER A 87 -19.24 7.87 -16.41
CA SER A 87 -20.54 7.20 -16.18
C SER A 87 -20.45 5.68 -16.27
N LYS A 88 -19.48 5.13 -16.99
CA LYS A 88 -19.28 3.69 -17.21
C LYS A 88 -17.82 3.33 -17.43
N VAL A 89 -17.50 2.09 -17.09
CA VAL A 89 -16.16 1.48 -17.26
C VAL A 89 -16.30 0.12 -17.91
N LEU A 90 -15.44 -0.19 -18.87
CA LEU A 90 -15.27 -1.51 -19.46
C LEU A 90 -13.89 -2.05 -19.06
N ASN A 91 -13.86 -3.20 -18.44
CA ASN A 91 -12.64 -3.94 -18.12
C ASN A 91 -12.65 -5.30 -18.83
N ILE A 92 -11.55 -5.63 -19.51
CA ILE A 92 -11.36 -6.93 -20.16
C ILE A 92 -10.04 -7.51 -19.67
N GLU A 93 -10.09 -8.72 -19.10
CA GLU A 93 -8.94 -9.48 -18.72
C GLU A 93 -8.57 -10.49 -19.81
N LEU A 94 -7.28 -10.64 -20.08
CA LEU A 94 -6.74 -11.55 -21.10
C LEU A 94 -6.09 -12.76 -20.44
N LYS A 95 -6.51 -13.95 -20.84
CA LYS A 95 -5.90 -15.21 -20.36
C LYS A 95 -5.48 -16.05 -21.54
N SER A 96 -4.21 -16.49 -21.54
CA SER A 96 -3.68 -17.38 -22.56
C SER A 96 -4.21 -18.81 -22.41
N MET A 97 -4.47 -19.23 -21.17
CA MET A 97 -4.95 -20.58 -20.81
C MET A 97 -6.18 -20.47 -19.91
N ASP A 98 -6.98 -21.53 -19.86
CA ASP A 98 -8.06 -21.67 -18.89
C ASP A 98 -7.49 -21.87 -17.48
N ILE A 99 -7.73 -20.93 -16.61
CA ILE A 99 -7.30 -20.93 -15.19
C ILE A 99 -8.37 -21.45 -14.22
N GLY A 100 -9.54 -21.87 -14.76
CA GLY A 100 -10.70 -22.31 -14.02
C GLY A 100 -11.66 -21.18 -13.63
N GLN A 101 -12.94 -21.51 -13.67
CA GLN A 101 -14.03 -20.53 -13.50
C GLN A 101 -13.97 -19.78 -12.17
N GLU A 102 -13.63 -20.45 -11.07
CA GLU A 102 -13.51 -19.82 -9.74
C GLU A 102 -12.45 -18.71 -9.72
N ARG A 103 -11.30 -18.93 -10.36
CA ARG A 103 -10.22 -17.93 -10.43
C ARG A 103 -10.60 -16.75 -11.33
N ILE A 104 -11.28 -17.03 -12.46
CA ILE A 104 -11.80 -15.98 -13.36
C ILE A 104 -12.81 -15.13 -12.59
N ALA A 105 -13.77 -15.75 -11.92
CA ALA A 105 -14.76 -15.04 -11.11
C ALA A 105 -14.13 -14.18 -10.02
N ALA A 106 -13.17 -14.74 -9.27
CA ALA A 106 -12.46 -14.02 -8.22
C ALA A 106 -11.73 -12.79 -8.78
N GLN A 107 -11.05 -12.91 -9.92
CA GLN A 107 -10.35 -11.80 -10.57
C GLN A 107 -11.32 -10.71 -11.05
N LEU A 108 -12.42 -11.07 -11.68
CA LEU A 108 -13.42 -10.09 -12.16
C LEU A 108 -14.10 -9.36 -10.98
N ARG A 109 -14.44 -10.08 -9.89
CA ARG A 109 -14.98 -9.45 -8.65
C ARG A 109 -13.97 -8.49 -8.05
N GLN A 110 -12.69 -8.87 -8.04
CA GLN A 110 -11.61 -8.02 -7.57
C GLN A 110 -11.46 -6.77 -8.43
N ASN A 111 -11.49 -6.89 -9.75
CA ASN A 111 -11.42 -5.75 -10.65
C ASN A 111 -12.60 -4.79 -10.43
N ARG A 112 -13.83 -5.32 -10.32
CA ARG A 112 -15.02 -4.52 -9.99
C ARG A 112 -14.86 -3.77 -8.67
N TYR A 113 -14.21 -4.37 -7.66
CA TYR A 113 -13.95 -3.72 -6.38
C TYR A 113 -13.17 -2.42 -6.55
N TYR A 114 -12.07 -2.44 -7.31
CA TYR A 114 -11.27 -1.24 -7.56
C TYR A 114 -11.98 -0.23 -8.48
N LEU A 115 -12.66 -0.71 -9.51
CA LEU A 115 -13.33 0.16 -10.50
C LEU A 115 -14.60 0.82 -9.96
N ARG A 116 -15.23 0.28 -8.90
CA ARG A 116 -16.38 0.89 -8.22
C ARG A 116 -16.11 2.28 -7.65
N HIS A 117 -14.85 2.62 -7.46
CA HIS A 117 -14.45 3.97 -7.08
C HIS A 117 -14.79 5.00 -8.17
N ILE A 118 -14.69 4.62 -9.44
CA ILE A 118 -15.01 5.49 -10.58
C ILE A 118 -16.51 5.55 -10.79
N THR A 119 -17.15 4.38 -10.89
CA THR A 119 -18.59 4.24 -11.16
C THR A 119 -19.12 2.89 -10.70
N ARG A 120 -20.46 2.80 -10.54
CA ARG A 120 -21.13 1.50 -10.30
C ARG A 120 -21.46 0.75 -11.58
N ASN A 121 -21.45 1.43 -12.73
CA ASN A 121 -21.77 0.85 -14.04
C ASN A 121 -20.50 0.28 -14.69
N ILE A 122 -20.16 -0.95 -14.34
CA ILE A 122 -18.92 -1.62 -14.72
C ILE A 122 -19.24 -2.87 -15.54
N PHE A 123 -18.79 -2.87 -16.80
CA PHE A 123 -18.79 -4.03 -17.66
C PHE A 123 -17.46 -4.78 -17.50
N SER A 124 -17.50 -6.04 -17.08
CA SER A 124 -16.28 -6.81 -16.79
C SER A 124 -16.32 -8.12 -17.57
N PHE A 125 -15.27 -8.35 -18.37
CA PHE A 125 -15.13 -9.55 -19.17
C PHE A 125 -13.75 -10.19 -18.96
N THR A 126 -13.68 -11.50 -19.15
CA THR A 126 -12.42 -12.24 -19.33
C THR A 126 -12.46 -12.99 -20.65
N TYR A 127 -11.46 -12.77 -21.47
CA TYR A 127 -11.24 -13.54 -22.69
C TYR A 127 -10.15 -14.59 -22.46
N VAL A 128 -10.44 -15.85 -22.78
CA VAL A 128 -9.49 -16.98 -22.70
C VAL A 128 -9.12 -17.42 -24.10
N SER A 129 -7.89 -17.09 -24.54
CA SER A 129 -7.48 -17.32 -25.94
C SER A 129 -7.37 -18.79 -26.31
N GLN A 130 -6.98 -19.68 -25.41
CA GLN A 130 -6.90 -21.14 -25.65
C GLN A 130 -8.25 -21.74 -26.04
N THR A 131 -9.32 -21.31 -25.37
CA THR A 131 -10.68 -21.85 -25.59
C THR A 131 -11.55 -20.96 -26.45
N GLN A 132 -11.06 -19.74 -26.74
CA GLN A 132 -11.80 -18.65 -27.41
C GLN A 132 -13.13 -18.28 -26.74
N LYS A 133 -13.20 -18.48 -25.42
CA LYS A 133 -14.39 -18.21 -24.63
C LYS A 133 -14.31 -16.85 -23.93
N VAL A 134 -15.48 -16.25 -23.77
CA VAL A 134 -15.68 -14.99 -23.03
C VAL A 134 -16.51 -15.27 -21.79
N TYR A 135 -16.10 -14.70 -20.68
CA TYR A 135 -16.81 -14.77 -19.41
C TYR A 135 -17.16 -13.37 -18.91
N THR A 136 -18.27 -13.24 -18.22
CA THR A 136 -18.69 -11.99 -17.55
C THR A 136 -19.29 -12.31 -16.19
N LEU A 137 -19.53 -11.28 -15.38
CA LEU A 137 -20.29 -11.41 -14.14
C LEU A 137 -21.71 -10.87 -14.35
N ASP A 138 -22.70 -11.60 -13.88
CA ASP A 138 -24.10 -11.15 -13.85
C ASP A 138 -24.35 -10.06 -12.78
N GLY A 139 -25.63 -9.70 -12.58
CA GLY A 139 -26.06 -8.69 -11.62
C GLY A 139 -25.80 -9.09 -10.15
N GLU A 140 -25.77 -10.39 -9.85
CA GLU A 140 -25.51 -10.94 -8.53
C GLU A 140 -24.01 -11.16 -8.28
N GLY A 141 -23.20 -11.08 -9.34
CA GLY A 141 -21.73 -11.25 -9.28
C GLY A 141 -21.29 -12.68 -9.55
N ASP A 142 -22.14 -13.50 -10.14
CA ASP A 142 -21.82 -14.86 -10.54
C ASP A 142 -21.26 -14.92 -11.96
N LEU A 143 -20.32 -15.85 -12.18
CA LEU A 143 -19.65 -15.98 -13.46
C LEU A 143 -20.55 -16.67 -14.49
N GLN A 144 -20.65 -16.06 -15.65
CA GLN A 144 -21.36 -16.62 -16.79
C GLN A 144 -20.46 -16.64 -18.03
N GLU A 145 -20.54 -17.73 -18.81
CA GLU A 145 -20.00 -17.75 -20.17
C GLU A 145 -20.92 -16.93 -21.07
N THR A 146 -20.34 -16.08 -21.90
CA THR A 146 -21.10 -15.20 -22.79
C THR A 146 -20.55 -15.25 -24.20
N ALA A 147 -21.34 -14.83 -25.18
CA ALA A 147 -20.89 -14.78 -26.56
C ALA A 147 -19.95 -13.59 -26.81
N MET A 148 -19.07 -13.69 -27.81
CA MET A 148 -18.19 -12.59 -28.24
C MET A 148 -18.98 -11.39 -28.72
N GLU A 149 -20.17 -11.62 -29.27
CA GLU A 149 -21.11 -10.60 -29.71
C GLU A 149 -21.54 -9.66 -28.61
N ASN A 150 -21.72 -10.18 -27.37
CA ASN A 150 -22.05 -9.33 -26.20
C ASN A 150 -20.93 -8.37 -25.85
N LEU A 151 -19.68 -8.85 -25.93
CA LEU A 151 -18.51 -7.97 -25.74
C LEU A 151 -18.46 -6.91 -26.85
N ALA A 152 -18.68 -7.32 -28.13
CA ALA A 152 -18.69 -6.44 -29.26
C ALA A 152 -19.80 -5.36 -29.16
N GLU A 153 -20.99 -5.73 -28.68
CA GLU A 153 -22.08 -4.79 -28.43
C GLU A 153 -21.75 -3.74 -27.39
N VAL A 154 -21.16 -4.17 -26.26
CA VAL A 154 -20.68 -3.25 -25.21
C VAL A 154 -19.60 -2.32 -25.74
N MET A 155 -18.64 -2.83 -26.52
CA MET A 155 -17.57 -2.01 -27.12
C MET A 155 -18.14 -0.99 -28.11
N ASN A 156 -19.07 -1.37 -28.99
CA ASN A 156 -19.73 -0.50 -29.97
C ASN A 156 -20.61 0.57 -29.29
N GLY A 157 -21.34 0.19 -28.24
CA GLY A 157 -22.22 1.08 -27.48
C GLY A 157 -21.51 1.95 -26.44
N PHE A 158 -20.18 1.93 -26.38
CA PHE A 158 -19.47 2.60 -25.28
C PHE A 158 -19.51 4.13 -25.40
N GLY A 159 -19.40 4.70 -26.62
CA GLY A 159 -19.39 6.15 -26.88
C GLY A 159 -18.03 6.81 -26.55
N ASP A 160 -18.10 8.08 -26.14
CA ASP A 160 -16.91 8.88 -25.85
C ASP A 160 -16.12 8.32 -24.64
N PHE A 161 -14.80 8.46 -24.69
CA PHE A 161 -13.90 7.86 -23.72
C PHE A 161 -12.84 8.86 -23.24
N LEU A 162 -12.28 8.60 -22.06
CA LEU A 162 -11.17 9.35 -21.49
C LEU A 162 -9.90 9.11 -22.35
N PRO A 163 -9.34 10.13 -23.01
CA PRO A 163 -8.22 9.95 -23.93
C PRO A 163 -6.88 9.72 -23.25
N GLU A 164 -6.69 10.28 -22.05
CA GLU A 164 -5.46 10.20 -21.24
C GLU A 164 -5.74 10.52 -19.77
N GLY A 165 -4.76 10.28 -18.90
CA GLY A 165 -4.86 10.69 -17.50
C GLY A 165 -5.66 9.73 -16.61
N ILE A 166 -5.71 8.45 -16.94
CA ILE A 166 -6.36 7.43 -16.09
C ILE A 166 -5.78 7.43 -14.66
N GLU A 167 -4.51 7.83 -14.49
CA GLU A 167 -3.83 7.97 -13.22
C GLU A 167 -4.58 8.90 -12.27
N THR A 168 -5.22 9.94 -12.80
CA THR A 168 -5.98 10.91 -11.99
C THR A 168 -7.24 10.33 -11.37
N LEU A 169 -7.73 9.19 -11.91
CA LEU A 169 -8.87 8.47 -11.36
C LEU A 169 -8.49 7.59 -10.17
N PHE A 170 -7.19 7.34 -9.98
CA PHE A 170 -6.63 6.46 -8.95
C PHE A 170 -5.59 7.21 -8.14
N SER A 171 -5.99 8.35 -7.55
CA SER A 171 -5.10 9.12 -6.68
C SER A 171 -4.73 8.31 -5.43
N ALA A 172 -3.46 8.33 -5.04
CA ALA A 172 -3.01 7.72 -3.80
C ALA A 172 -3.82 8.17 -2.57
N ARG A 173 -4.30 9.43 -2.58
CA ARG A 173 -5.19 9.97 -1.53
C ARG A 173 -6.48 9.18 -1.36
N ASP A 174 -6.97 8.57 -2.42
CA ASP A 174 -8.25 7.85 -2.39
C ASP A 174 -8.12 6.45 -1.79
N PHE A 175 -6.90 5.88 -1.80
CA PHE A 175 -6.63 4.50 -1.40
C PHE A 175 -5.82 4.39 -0.11
N LEU A 176 -4.89 5.32 0.12
CA LEU A 176 -4.01 5.30 1.29
C LEU A 176 -4.70 5.94 2.49
N VAL A 177 -5.64 5.23 3.08
CA VAL A 177 -6.30 5.64 4.31
C VAL A 177 -5.50 5.11 5.50
N SER A 178 -5.15 6.01 6.42
CA SER A 178 -4.65 5.62 7.73
C SER A 178 -5.81 5.61 8.71
N PRO A 179 -6.14 4.48 9.35
CA PRO A 179 -7.19 4.42 10.35
C PRO A 179 -7.00 5.47 11.46
N LEU A 180 -5.75 5.75 11.81
CA LEU A 180 -5.42 6.64 12.93
C LEU A 180 -5.40 8.11 12.56
N THR A 181 -5.01 8.45 11.31
CA THR A 181 -4.93 9.86 10.85
C THR A 181 -6.23 10.31 10.18
N THR A 182 -6.94 9.40 9.51
CA THR A 182 -8.22 9.68 8.83
C THR A 182 -9.31 8.69 9.25
N PRO A 183 -9.65 8.60 10.55
CA PRO A 183 -10.57 7.58 11.06
C PRO A 183 -11.96 7.66 10.41
N ALA A 184 -12.46 8.85 10.07
CA ALA A 184 -13.75 9.00 9.39
C ALA A 184 -13.79 8.30 8.02
N ARG A 185 -12.70 8.38 7.23
CA ARG A 185 -12.60 7.67 5.95
C ARG A 185 -12.53 6.15 6.14
N PHE A 186 -11.81 5.70 7.16
CA PHE A 186 -11.74 4.28 7.50
C PHE A 186 -13.12 3.76 7.92
N LEU A 187 -13.82 4.45 8.81
CA LEU A 187 -15.15 4.09 9.32
C LEU A 187 -16.21 4.05 8.20
N SER A 188 -16.13 4.98 7.24
CA SER A 188 -17.02 4.98 6.06
C SER A 188 -16.71 3.88 5.04
N GLY A 189 -15.64 3.11 5.23
CA GLY A 189 -15.20 2.08 4.27
C GLY A 189 -14.58 2.65 2.99
N SER A 190 -14.18 3.94 3.00
CA SER A 190 -13.59 4.62 1.85
C SER A 190 -12.09 4.35 1.76
N TYR A 191 -11.69 3.08 1.67
CA TYR A 191 -10.30 2.65 1.52
C TYR A 191 -10.23 1.34 0.73
N PHE A 192 -9.05 0.99 0.26
CA PHE A 192 -8.80 -0.27 -0.41
C PHE A 192 -7.67 -1.03 0.28
N LEU A 193 -7.85 -2.34 0.37
CA LEU A 193 -6.77 -3.27 0.70
C LEU A 193 -6.08 -3.70 -0.60
N THR A 194 -4.75 -3.84 -0.56
CA THR A 194 -4.00 -4.47 -1.65
C THR A 194 -4.40 -5.93 -1.83
N ASP A 195 -4.03 -6.50 -2.96
CA ASP A 195 -4.27 -7.91 -3.24
C ASP A 195 -3.66 -8.81 -2.16
N GLN A 196 -2.44 -8.51 -1.72
CA GLN A 196 -1.78 -9.25 -0.65
C GLN A 196 -2.50 -9.11 0.69
N GLN A 197 -2.95 -7.90 1.05
CA GLN A 197 -3.72 -7.67 2.27
C GLN A 197 -5.06 -8.40 2.23
N ARG A 198 -5.75 -8.38 1.11
CA ARG A 198 -7.03 -9.10 0.91
C ARG A 198 -6.85 -10.60 1.01
N ASP A 199 -5.82 -11.15 0.39
CA ASP A 199 -5.49 -12.59 0.46
C ASP A 199 -5.21 -12.99 1.91
N PHE A 200 -4.46 -12.19 2.67
CA PHE A 200 -4.19 -12.46 4.08
C PHE A 200 -5.43 -12.31 4.94
N SER A 201 -6.25 -11.27 4.72
CA SER A 201 -7.54 -11.12 5.41
C SER A 201 -8.41 -12.36 5.20
N HIS A 202 -8.57 -12.81 3.96
CA HIS A 202 -9.35 -14.01 3.64
C HIS A 202 -8.81 -15.28 4.34
N LYS A 203 -7.50 -15.52 4.28
CA LYS A 203 -6.86 -16.67 4.93
C LYS A 203 -7.03 -16.64 6.45
N ILE A 204 -6.95 -15.45 7.07
CA ILE A 204 -7.14 -15.30 8.52
C ILE A 204 -8.60 -15.62 8.92
N HIS A 205 -9.59 -15.20 8.13
CA HIS A 205 -10.98 -15.59 8.35
C HIS A 205 -11.19 -17.10 8.21
N GLU A 206 -10.59 -17.73 7.18
CA GLU A 206 -10.63 -19.20 7.05
C GLU A 206 -10.00 -19.91 8.26
N GLU A 207 -8.92 -19.36 8.84
CA GLU A 207 -8.32 -19.95 10.04
C GLU A 207 -9.25 -19.81 11.25
N LEU A 208 -9.92 -18.67 11.42
CA LEU A 208 -10.92 -18.51 12.47
C LEU A 208 -12.08 -19.50 12.31
N ASP A 209 -12.59 -19.68 11.10
CA ASP A 209 -13.63 -20.65 10.80
C ASP A 209 -13.22 -22.10 11.11
N LYS A 210 -11.96 -22.45 10.79
CA LYS A 210 -11.41 -23.77 11.13
C LYS A 210 -11.33 -23.98 12.64
N VAL A 211 -10.95 -22.93 13.40
CA VAL A 211 -10.92 -22.96 14.87
C VAL A 211 -12.33 -23.15 15.45
N LYS A 212 -13.32 -22.41 14.95
CA LYS A 212 -14.72 -22.53 15.36
C LYS A 212 -15.29 -23.94 15.10
N LYS A 213 -15.10 -24.48 13.89
CA LYS A 213 -15.58 -25.81 13.50
C LYS A 213 -14.96 -26.95 14.30
N ARG A 214 -13.71 -26.81 14.74
CA ARG A 214 -12.98 -27.86 15.49
C ARG A 214 -13.19 -27.81 17.00
N GLY A 215 -14.03 -26.90 17.50
CA GLY A 215 -14.37 -26.81 18.93
C GLY A 215 -13.18 -26.53 19.83
N SER A 216 -12.55 -25.37 19.58
CA SER A 216 -11.57 -24.71 20.45
C SER A 216 -10.14 -25.26 20.54
N ARG A 217 -9.28 -24.77 19.66
CA ARG A 217 -7.86 -24.53 19.99
C ARG A 217 -7.57 -23.03 19.83
N SER A 218 -6.81 -22.46 20.76
CA SER A 218 -6.22 -21.12 20.56
C SER A 218 -5.43 -21.09 19.27
N ARG A 219 -5.39 -19.94 18.60
CA ARG A 219 -4.57 -19.73 17.41
C ARG A 219 -3.79 -18.44 17.58
N ILE A 220 -2.51 -18.50 17.32
CA ILE A 220 -1.62 -17.33 17.31
C ILE A 220 -1.16 -17.11 15.89
N ILE A 221 -1.49 -15.95 15.33
CA ILE A 221 -1.09 -15.55 13.99
C ILE A 221 -0.06 -14.43 14.09
N ALA A 222 1.06 -14.58 13.40
CA ALA A 222 2.08 -13.55 13.24
C ALA A 222 1.84 -12.80 11.93
N LEU A 223 1.57 -11.49 11.99
CA LEU A 223 1.45 -10.61 10.84
C LEU A 223 2.64 -9.65 10.82
N SER A 224 3.59 -9.90 9.95
CA SER A 224 4.83 -9.13 9.87
C SER A 224 4.91 -8.29 8.60
N GLY A 225 5.83 -7.33 8.58
CA GLY A 225 6.14 -6.53 7.39
C GLY A 225 6.95 -5.30 7.75
N SER A 226 7.68 -4.75 6.79
CA SER A 226 8.44 -3.50 7.00
C SER A 226 7.50 -2.30 7.23
N SER A 227 8.04 -1.17 7.67
CA SER A 227 7.27 0.08 7.76
C SER A 227 6.71 0.44 6.38
N GLY A 228 5.49 0.97 6.33
CA GLY A 228 4.83 1.36 5.08
C GLY A 228 4.17 0.23 4.28
N THR A 229 4.10 -1.01 4.78
CA THR A 229 3.41 -2.12 4.10
C THR A 229 1.92 -2.22 4.39
N GLY A 230 1.36 -1.32 5.19
CA GLY A 230 -0.07 -1.27 5.50
C GLY A 230 -0.54 -2.24 6.59
N LYS A 231 0.34 -2.70 7.48
CA LYS A 231 -0.02 -3.55 8.63
C LYS A 231 -1.17 -2.96 9.44
N THR A 232 -1.03 -1.70 9.87
CA THR A 232 -2.04 -1.00 10.68
C THR A 232 -3.40 -0.96 9.98
N LEU A 233 -3.46 -0.66 8.67
CA LEU A 233 -4.71 -0.70 7.93
C LEU A 233 -5.33 -2.11 7.94
N LEU A 234 -4.53 -3.14 7.69
CA LEU A 234 -5.00 -4.51 7.67
C LEU A 234 -5.49 -4.97 9.03
N VAL A 235 -4.80 -4.66 10.15
CA VAL A 235 -5.25 -5.11 11.48
C VAL A 235 -6.52 -4.40 11.95
N TYR A 236 -6.73 -3.14 11.57
CA TYR A 236 -8.00 -2.45 11.84
C TYR A 236 -9.13 -2.96 10.95
N ASP A 237 -8.87 -3.30 9.68
CA ASP A 237 -9.84 -3.96 8.81
C ASP A 237 -10.23 -5.33 9.36
N LEU A 238 -9.26 -6.11 9.82
CA LEU A 238 -9.51 -7.38 10.51
C LEU A 238 -10.27 -7.19 11.83
N ALA A 239 -9.93 -6.18 12.63
CA ALA A 239 -10.68 -5.90 13.86
C ALA A 239 -12.16 -5.63 13.57
N ARG A 240 -12.44 -4.81 12.53
CA ARG A 240 -13.79 -4.51 12.09
C ARG A 240 -14.52 -5.74 11.57
N SER A 241 -13.92 -6.52 10.68
CA SER A 241 -14.57 -7.69 10.07
C SER A 241 -14.73 -8.85 11.05
N LEU A 242 -13.71 -9.12 11.87
CA LEU A 242 -13.78 -10.18 12.89
C LEU A 242 -14.72 -9.84 14.05
N SER A 243 -15.06 -8.57 14.28
CA SER A 243 -16.04 -8.18 15.31
C SER A 243 -17.45 -8.69 15.01
N GLU A 244 -17.76 -9.03 13.77
CA GLU A 244 -19.00 -9.70 13.39
C GLU A 244 -19.10 -11.10 14.03
N ASP A 245 -17.97 -11.75 14.23
CA ASP A 245 -17.84 -13.09 14.79
C ASP A 245 -17.77 -13.13 16.32
N GLY A 246 -17.38 -12.04 16.96
CA GLY A 246 -17.29 -11.94 18.42
C GLY A 246 -16.61 -10.64 18.87
N PRO A 247 -16.70 -10.28 20.16
CA PRO A 247 -15.97 -9.11 20.69
C PRO A 247 -14.46 -9.23 20.45
N VAL A 248 -13.86 -8.14 19.98
CA VAL A 248 -12.42 -8.03 19.69
C VAL A 248 -11.77 -7.13 20.73
N LEU A 249 -10.72 -7.60 21.38
CA LEU A 249 -9.80 -6.75 22.12
C LEU A 249 -8.64 -6.37 21.20
N PHE A 250 -8.47 -5.07 20.98
CA PHE A 250 -7.38 -4.50 20.21
C PHE A 250 -6.40 -3.79 21.13
N VAL A 251 -5.19 -4.32 21.23
CA VAL A 251 -4.12 -3.77 22.07
C VAL A 251 -3.10 -3.06 21.17
N HIS A 252 -2.91 -1.76 21.40
CA HIS A 252 -1.85 -1.01 20.73
C HIS A 252 -0.65 -0.85 21.66
N CYS A 253 0.54 -1.30 21.22
CA CYS A 253 1.76 -1.26 22.03
C CYS A 253 2.54 0.07 21.92
N GLY A 254 1.88 1.15 21.54
CA GLY A 254 2.38 2.52 21.55
C GLY A 254 1.42 3.44 22.28
N SER A 255 1.67 4.75 22.21
CA SER A 255 0.76 5.75 22.78
C SER A 255 -0.56 5.80 22.02
N LEU A 256 -1.66 5.91 22.74
CA LEU A 256 -2.99 6.02 22.16
C LEU A 256 -3.24 7.47 21.67
N SER A 257 -3.50 7.62 20.38
CA SER A 257 -3.82 8.90 19.74
C SER A 257 -5.32 9.19 19.75
N LYS A 258 -5.72 10.43 19.35
CA LYS A 258 -7.12 10.78 19.10
C LYS A 258 -7.81 9.87 18.09
N GLY A 259 -7.06 9.36 17.10
CA GLY A 259 -7.58 8.39 16.13
C GLY A 259 -8.01 7.08 16.79
N HIS A 260 -7.22 6.57 17.74
CA HIS A 260 -7.61 5.38 18.53
C HIS A 260 -8.90 5.60 19.30
N GLN A 261 -9.07 6.79 19.94
CA GLN A 261 -10.29 7.11 20.66
C GLN A 261 -11.51 7.13 19.74
N GLN A 262 -11.41 7.80 18.59
CA GLN A 262 -12.49 7.83 17.60
C GLN A 262 -12.85 6.44 17.07
N LEU A 263 -11.86 5.60 16.80
CA LEU A 263 -12.10 4.22 16.37
C LEU A 263 -12.76 3.39 17.47
N ASN A 264 -12.33 3.54 18.72
CA ASN A 264 -12.92 2.86 19.88
C ASN A 264 -14.38 3.25 20.14
N GLU A 265 -14.76 4.49 19.83
CA GLU A 265 -16.13 5.00 19.97
C GLU A 265 -17.07 4.53 18.86
N HIS A 266 -16.54 4.22 17.65
CA HIS A 266 -17.38 3.99 16.46
C HIS A 266 -17.25 2.58 15.87
N LEU A 267 -16.29 1.76 16.31
CA LEU A 267 -16.21 0.36 15.92
C LEU A 267 -17.06 -0.52 16.84
N ASP A 268 -18.07 -1.13 16.28
CA ASP A 268 -18.94 -2.03 17.04
C ASP A 268 -18.17 -3.24 17.54
N ARG A 269 -18.32 -3.58 18.83
CA ARG A 269 -17.75 -4.77 19.48
C ARG A 269 -16.21 -4.85 19.42
N VAL A 270 -15.52 -3.72 19.20
CA VAL A 270 -14.07 -3.61 19.29
C VAL A 270 -13.71 -2.72 20.47
N THR A 271 -12.91 -3.22 21.38
CA THR A 271 -12.36 -2.47 22.51
C THR A 271 -10.89 -2.21 22.25
N ILE A 272 -10.49 -0.93 22.17
CA ILE A 272 -9.09 -0.54 21.93
C ILE A 272 -8.48 -0.06 23.25
N CYS A 273 -7.34 -0.65 23.63
CA CYS A 273 -6.58 -0.25 24.82
C CYS A 273 -5.08 -0.24 24.58
N GLY A 274 -4.35 0.42 25.48
CA GLY A 274 -2.87 0.39 25.52
C GLY A 274 -2.33 -0.90 26.15
N ALA A 275 -1.03 -1.12 25.96
CA ALA A 275 -0.34 -2.31 26.50
C ALA A 275 -0.34 -2.38 28.04
N ASP A 276 -0.55 -1.28 28.72
CA ASP A 276 -0.66 -1.20 30.19
C ASP A 276 -2.01 -1.74 30.72
N ASN A 277 -3.06 -1.71 29.89
CA ASN A 277 -4.44 -2.03 30.31
C ASN A 277 -4.96 -3.40 29.83
N TYR A 278 -4.28 -4.07 28.89
CA TYR A 278 -4.79 -5.33 28.30
C TYR A 278 -5.03 -6.45 29.32
N GLY A 279 -4.20 -6.51 30.37
CA GLY A 279 -4.35 -7.53 31.41
C GLY A 279 -5.69 -7.40 32.15
N ARG A 280 -6.06 -6.17 32.53
CA ARG A 280 -7.34 -5.86 33.16
C ARG A 280 -8.50 -6.16 32.22
N GLU A 281 -8.39 -5.76 30.95
CA GLU A 281 -9.43 -6.01 29.96
C GLU A 281 -9.65 -7.51 29.74
N LEU A 282 -8.58 -8.29 29.62
CA LEU A 282 -8.69 -9.74 29.50
C LEU A 282 -9.26 -10.40 30.77
N GLU A 283 -8.99 -9.86 31.96
CA GLU A 283 -9.53 -10.39 33.21
C GLU A 283 -11.03 -10.13 33.39
N THR A 284 -11.49 -8.95 32.98
CA THR A 284 -12.87 -8.49 33.19
C THR A 284 -13.80 -8.80 32.01
N GLY A 285 -13.27 -8.90 30.79
CA GLY A 285 -14.03 -9.12 29.57
C GLY A 285 -13.92 -10.53 29.01
N GLN A 286 -14.89 -10.89 28.17
CA GLN A 286 -14.87 -12.13 27.41
C GLN A 286 -14.58 -11.81 25.94
N TYR A 287 -13.30 -11.83 25.58
CA TYR A 287 -12.85 -11.56 24.22
C TYR A 287 -12.36 -12.86 23.55
N PRO A 288 -13.14 -13.41 22.60
CA PRO A 288 -12.70 -14.58 21.82
C PRO A 288 -11.61 -14.24 20.81
N ILE A 289 -11.42 -12.94 20.50
CA ILE A 289 -10.46 -12.45 19.51
C ILE A 289 -9.60 -11.37 20.14
N LEU A 290 -8.27 -11.49 19.96
CA LEU A 290 -7.26 -10.53 20.41
C LEU A 290 -6.41 -10.09 19.23
N ILE A 291 -6.25 -8.79 19.05
CA ILE A 291 -5.30 -8.21 18.08
C ILE A 291 -4.30 -7.38 18.88
N VAL A 292 -3.01 -7.61 18.66
CA VAL A 292 -1.92 -6.84 19.26
C VAL A 292 -1.15 -6.15 18.13
N ASP A 293 -1.23 -4.83 18.06
CA ASP A 293 -0.51 -4.04 17.05
C ASP A 293 0.76 -3.43 17.65
N GLU A 294 1.80 -3.28 16.82
CA GLU A 294 3.16 -2.88 17.21
C GLU A 294 3.77 -3.81 18.28
N ALA A 295 3.46 -5.10 18.19
CA ALA A 295 3.80 -6.12 19.19
C ALA A 295 5.31 -6.27 19.46
N GLN A 296 6.21 -5.83 18.55
CA GLN A 296 7.66 -5.81 18.76
C GLN A 296 8.11 -4.86 19.88
N ARG A 297 7.20 -4.03 20.41
CA ARG A 297 7.46 -3.15 21.55
C ARG A 297 7.17 -3.81 22.90
N MET A 298 6.52 -4.96 22.91
CA MET A 298 6.31 -5.73 24.12
C MET A 298 7.61 -6.39 24.60
N ALA A 299 7.89 -6.33 25.89
CA ALA A 299 8.97 -7.10 26.48
C ALA A 299 8.71 -8.61 26.34
N GLU A 300 9.75 -9.43 26.23
CA GLU A 300 9.62 -10.88 26.06
C GLU A 300 8.75 -11.54 27.16
N LYS A 301 8.89 -11.08 28.41
CA LYS A 301 8.08 -11.57 29.54
C LYS A 301 6.57 -11.29 29.34
N GLU A 302 6.24 -10.14 28.76
CA GLU A 302 4.85 -9.80 28.45
C GLU A 302 4.32 -10.63 27.28
N LEU A 303 5.14 -10.88 26.26
CA LEU A 303 4.78 -11.78 25.15
C LEU A 303 4.49 -13.22 25.66
N ASP A 304 5.30 -13.73 26.59
CA ASP A 304 5.07 -15.03 27.22
C ASP A 304 3.77 -15.03 28.02
N ARG A 305 3.50 -13.97 28.80
CA ARG A 305 2.26 -13.82 29.57
C ARG A 305 1.02 -13.78 28.68
N VAL A 306 1.03 -12.95 27.65
CA VAL A 306 -0.10 -12.82 26.71
C VAL A 306 -0.34 -14.11 25.96
N SER A 307 0.72 -14.75 25.44
CA SER A 307 0.61 -16.03 24.73
C SER A 307 0.10 -17.16 25.63
N GLY A 308 0.49 -17.16 26.91
CA GLY A 308 -0.04 -18.07 27.92
C GLY A 308 -1.53 -17.89 28.12
N LEU A 309 -2.00 -16.66 28.33
CA LEU A 309 -3.42 -16.31 28.46
C LEU A 309 -4.23 -16.66 27.20
N VAL A 310 -3.68 -16.40 26.01
CA VAL A 310 -4.29 -16.76 24.72
C VAL A 310 -4.54 -18.27 24.65
N ARG A 311 -3.55 -19.08 25.04
CA ARG A 311 -3.67 -20.55 25.02
C ARG A 311 -4.62 -21.08 26.08
N GLU A 312 -4.55 -20.55 27.30
CA GLU A 312 -5.40 -20.94 28.43
C GLU A 312 -6.89 -20.64 28.15
N ARG A 313 -7.19 -19.43 27.66
CA ARG A 313 -8.54 -18.97 27.41
C ARG A 313 -9.07 -19.30 26.02
N LYS A 314 -8.27 -19.97 25.20
CA LYS A 314 -8.61 -20.39 23.83
C LYS A 314 -8.99 -19.23 22.92
N ILE A 315 -8.22 -18.14 22.99
CA ILE A 315 -8.43 -16.92 22.21
C ILE A 315 -7.81 -17.09 20.82
N PHE A 316 -8.48 -16.62 19.78
CA PHE A 316 -7.91 -16.42 18.45
C PHE A 316 -7.14 -15.10 18.45
N SER A 317 -5.85 -15.11 18.16
CA SER A 317 -5.03 -13.91 18.30
C SER A 317 -4.18 -13.61 17.08
N ILE A 318 -3.97 -12.30 16.82
CA ILE A 318 -3.15 -11.77 15.74
C ILE A 318 -2.14 -10.81 16.37
N PHE A 319 -0.85 -11.07 16.15
CA PHE A 319 0.25 -10.20 16.55
C PHE A 319 0.83 -9.52 15.32
N SER A 320 0.62 -8.21 15.20
CA SER A 320 1.17 -7.37 14.13
C SER A 320 2.46 -6.73 14.61
N PHE A 321 3.53 -6.86 13.83
CA PHE A 321 4.84 -6.32 14.20
C PHE A 321 5.68 -5.91 12.98
N ALA A 322 6.59 -4.96 13.20
CA ALA A 322 7.56 -4.56 12.19
C ALA A 322 8.75 -5.52 12.19
N VAL A 323 9.14 -5.99 10.99
CA VAL A 323 10.40 -6.73 10.83
C VAL A 323 11.54 -5.72 10.87
N PRO A 324 12.57 -5.92 11.72
CA PRO A 324 13.73 -5.07 11.76
C PRO A 324 14.41 -5.00 10.39
N GLN A 325 14.60 -3.80 9.84
CA GLN A 325 15.39 -3.65 8.63
C GLN A 325 16.88 -3.74 9.00
N VAL A 326 17.68 -4.42 8.17
CA VAL A 326 19.04 -4.92 8.36
C VAL A 326 20.12 -3.87 8.81
N LEU A 327 19.77 -2.60 8.90
CA LEU A 327 20.66 -1.54 9.37
C LEU A 327 20.31 -1.14 10.81
N ASN A 328 21.02 -1.72 11.79
CA ASN A 328 20.95 -1.40 13.22
C ASN A 328 19.56 -1.60 13.86
N ALA A 329 19.02 -2.82 13.82
CA ALA A 329 17.87 -3.17 14.61
C ALA A 329 18.21 -3.11 16.10
N ASP A 330 17.34 -2.45 16.90
CA ASP A 330 17.40 -2.60 18.35
C ASP A 330 17.34 -4.10 18.68
N PRO A 331 18.32 -4.64 19.44
CA PRO A 331 18.34 -6.06 19.78
C PRO A 331 17.05 -6.52 20.47
N ALA A 332 16.40 -5.67 21.27
CA ALA A 332 15.15 -5.98 21.94
C ALA A 332 13.98 -6.15 20.94
N VAL A 333 13.90 -5.27 19.95
CA VAL A 333 12.89 -5.36 18.88
C VAL A 333 13.10 -6.60 18.01
N ALA A 334 14.36 -6.93 17.72
CA ALA A 334 14.69 -8.14 16.97
C ALA A 334 14.33 -9.42 17.76
N ALA A 335 14.66 -9.47 19.05
CA ALA A 335 14.32 -10.58 19.93
C ALA A 335 12.79 -10.75 20.08
N ALA A 336 12.05 -9.66 20.25
CA ALA A 336 10.60 -9.70 20.31
C ALA A 336 9.97 -10.22 19.00
N ALA A 337 10.46 -9.78 17.84
CA ALA A 337 9.98 -10.25 16.53
C ALA A 337 10.27 -11.76 16.34
N GLU A 338 11.46 -12.23 16.69
CA GLU A 338 11.81 -13.66 16.66
C GLU A 338 10.93 -14.48 17.61
N LYS A 339 10.72 -13.98 18.82
CA LYS A 339 9.84 -14.59 19.82
C LYS A 339 8.42 -14.74 19.30
N ILE A 340 7.82 -13.68 18.73
CA ILE A 340 6.47 -13.74 18.16
C ILE A 340 6.43 -14.79 17.04
N GLY A 341 7.43 -14.81 16.15
CA GLY A 341 7.54 -15.82 15.11
C GLY A 341 7.57 -17.25 15.64
N SER A 342 8.27 -17.48 16.75
CA SER A 342 8.37 -18.80 17.40
C SER A 342 7.07 -19.25 18.11
N LEU A 343 6.25 -18.30 18.58
CA LEU A 343 4.98 -18.54 19.25
C LEU A 343 3.83 -18.78 18.27
N ALA A 344 3.98 -18.33 17.03
CA ALA A 344 2.92 -18.31 16.03
C ALA A 344 2.62 -19.70 15.45
N ASP A 345 1.34 -20.01 15.31
CA ASP A 345 0.86 -21.19 14.59
C ASP A 345 0.81 -20.97 13.07
N SER A 346 0.68 -19.71 12.62
CA SER A 346 0.72 -19.27 11.23
C SER A 346 1.39 -17.91 11.12
N SER A 347 2.10 -17.68 10.02
CA SER A 347 2.80 -16.41 9.78
C SER A 347 2.49 -15.86 8.39
N TYR A 348 2.19 -14.57 8.34
CA TYR A 348 1.93 -13.80 7.13
C TYR A 348 2.89 -12.62 7.06
N MET A 349 3.54 -12.41 5.93
CA MET A 349 4.50 -11.32 5.74
C MET A 349 4.06 -10.40 4.61
N LEU A 350 3.73 -9.15 4.94
CA LEU A 350 3.49 -8.11 3.96
C LEU A 350 4.81 -7.64 3.33
N THR A 351 4.92 -7.82 2.04
CA THR A 351 6.13 -7.48 1.26
C THR A 351 5.95 -6.26 0.37
N SER A 352 4.72 -5.99 -0.05
CA SER A 352 4.40 -4.85 -0.90
C SER A 352 4.43 -3.56 -0.09
N LYS A 353 5.31 -2.63 -0.44
CA LYS A 353 5.32 -1.28 0.13
C LYS A 353 4.24 -0.46 -0.56
N ILE A 354 3.19 -0.07 0.17
CA ILE A 354 2.00 0.58 -0.36
C ILE A 354 2.08 2.10 -0.21
N ARG A 355 2.88 2.59 0.73
CA ARG A 355 2.68 3.90 1.33
C ARG A 355 3.71 4.96 0.94
N ILE A 356 4.80 4.58 0.31
CA ILE A 356 5.83 5.53 -0.12
C ILE A 356 5.77 5.62 -1.63
N ASN A 357 5.62 6.84 -2.16
CA ASN A 357 5.81 7.14 -3.56
C ASN A 357 7.09 6.46 -4.08
N LYS A 358 7.03 5.85 -5.26
CA LYS A 358 8.16 5.11 -5.85
C LYS A 358 9.42 5.98 -5.95
N GLU A 359 9.27 7.26 -6.33
CA GLU A 359 10.38 8.20 -6.40
C GLU A 359 11.01 8.44 -5.03
N ILE A 360 10.17 8.71 -4.01
CA ILE A 360 10.63 8.89 -2.63
C ILE A 360 11.36 7.63 -2.16
N TYR A 361 10.81 6.44 -2.42
CA TYR A 361 11.47 5.19 -2.05
C TYR A 361 12.84 5.00 -2.71
N LEU A 362 12.96 5.27 -4.02
CA LEU A 362 14.22 5.17 -4.74
C LEU A 362 15.23 6.20 -4.23
N PHE A 363 14.77 7.41 -3.94
CA PHE A 363 15.59 8.46 -3.34
C PHE A 363 16.09 8.05 -1.95
N LEU A 364 15.21 7.58 -1.06
CA LEU A 364 15.59 7.14 0.29
C LEU A 364 16.59 5.98 0.24
N LYS A 365 16.40 5.03 -0.67
CA LYS A 365 17.35 3.94 -0.87
C LYS A 365 18.77 4.47 -1.19
N GLY A 366 18.88 5.49 -2.01
CA GLY A 366 20.14 6.17 -2.34
C GLY A 366 20.66 7.05 -1.19
N LEU A 367 19.77 7.73 -0.46
CA LEU A 367 20.11 8.58 0.68
C LEU A 367 20.73 7.77 1.82
N PHE A 368 20.15 6.63 2.17
CA PHE A 368 20.67 5.78 3.27
C PHE A 368 21.82 4.87 2.86
N ASP A 369 21.91 4.49 1.57
CA ASP A 369 23.05 3.75 1.00
C ASP A 369 23.36 4.29 -0.39
N PHE A 370 24.36 5.17 -0.48
CA PHE A 370 24.74 5.86 -1.71
C PHE A 370 25.15 4.91 -2.85
N ARG A 371 25.52 3.66 -2.56
CA ARG A 371 25.83 2.64 -3.58
C ARG A 371 24.57 2.16 -4.30
N LYS A 372 23.41 2.29 -3.66
CA LYS A 372 22.10 1.85 -4.19
C LYS A 372 21.35 2.97 -4.91
N ARG A 373 22.06 4.07 -5.26
CA ARG A 373 21.46 5.17 -6.02
C ARG A 373 20.96 4.71 -7.39
N THR A 374 19.80 5.20 -7.77
CA THR A 374 19.22 4.98 -9.10
C THR A 374 19.81 6.00 -10.07
N ARG A 375 20.24 5.56 -11.26
CA ARG A 375 20.75 6.44 -12.32
C ARG A 375 19.62 6.82 -13.26
N ASN A 376 19.68 8.03 -13.83
CA ASN A 376 18.74 8.54 -14.83
C ASN A 376 17.27 8.56 -14.35
N HIS A 377 17.03 8.88 -13.06
CA HIS A 377 15.68 9.06 -12.52
C HIS A 377 15.46 10.52 -12.13
N HIS A 378 14.33 11.07 -12.54
CA HIS A 378 13.91 12.41 -12.13
C HIS A 378 13.05 12.31 -10.88
N PHE A 379 13.40 13.08 -9.85
CA PHE A 379 12.72 13.08 -8.56
C PHE A 379 11.85 14.34 -8.43
N SER A 380 10.60 14.28 -8.90
CA SER A 380 9.67 15.41 -8.87
C SER A 380 9.08 15.67 -7.48
N ASN A 381 9.11 14.64 -6.61
CA ASN A 381 8.49 14.66 -5.29
C ASN A 381 9.49 14.92 -4.15
N ILE A 382 10.70 15.39 -4.47
CA ILE A 382 11.75 15.70 -3.50
C ILE A 382 12.14 17.17 -3.60
N ASP A 383 11.89 17.91 -2.53
CA ASP A 383 12.42 19.27 -2.36
C ASP A 383 13.72 19.23 -1.53
N LEU A 384 14.75 19.94 -1.99
CA LEU A 384 16.01 20.04 -1.30
C LEU A 384 16.36 21.49 -1.05
N ILE A 385 16.59 21.87 0.20
CA ILE A 385 16.86 23.22 0.65
C ILE A 385 18.12 23.23 1.51
N TYR A 386 18.87 24.32 1.45
CA TYR A 386 20.04 24.53 2.28
C TYR A 386 19.84 25.76 3.18
N ALA A 387 20.19 25.60 4.46
CA ALA A 387 20.31 26.69 5.43
C ALA A 387 21.74 26.75 5.96
N ASP A 388 22.31 27.95 6.03
CA ASP A 388 23.68 28.19 6.49
C ASP A 388 23.79 28.27 8.02
N SER A 389 22.65 28.40 8.70
CA SER A 389 22.55 28.45 10.15
C SER A 389 21.19 27.91 10.62
N ARG A 390 21.06 27.66 11.92
CA ARG A 390 19.78 27.26 12.53
C ARG A 390 18.77 28.40 12.51
N GLU A 391 19.24 29.61 12.71
CA GLU A 391 18.43 30.82 12.64
C GLU A 391 17.82 31.05 11.25
N SER A 392 18.56 30.71 10.18
CA SER A 392 18.04 30.79 8.81
C SER A 392 17.12 29.60 8.44
N ALA A 393 17.21 28.50 9.18
CA ALA A 393 16.36 27.34 8.97
C ALA A 393 14.92 27.54 9.50
N GLU A 394 14.74 28.25 10.62
CA GLU A 394 13.43 28.45 11.26
C GLU A 394 12.38 29.09 10.34
N PRO A 395 12.66 30.22 9.67
CA PRO A 395 11.69 30.81 8.75
C PRO A 395 11.35 29.90 7.55
N ILE A 396 12.28 29.03 7.14
CA ILE A 396 12.04 28.06 6.07
C ILE A 396 11.09 26.97 6.56
N ILE A 397 11.28 26.49 7.79
CA ILE A 397 10.40 25.51 8.41
C ILE A 397 8.98 26.06 8.53
N ASP A 398 8.84 27.30 9.02
CA ASP A 398 7.52 27.92 9.16
C ASP A 398 6.83 28.14 7.82
N TYR A 399 7.57 28.57 6.80
CA TYR A 399 7.04 28.69 5.43
C TYR A 399 6.51 27.35 4.90
N TYR A 400 7.20 26.24 5.15
CA TYR A 400 6.75 24.92 4.71
C TYR A 400 5.57 24.40 5.55
N LYS A 401 5.53 24.70 6.85
CA LYS A 401 4.35 24.41 7.70
C LYS A 401 3.09 25.12 7.19
N GLU A 402 3.18 26.39 6.80
CA GLU A 402 2.07 27.13 6.19
C GLU A 402 1.59 26.51 4.87
N ARG A 403 2.47 25.84 4.14
CA ARG A 403 2.14 25.07 2.93
C ARG A 403 1.61 23.65 3.19
N GLY A 404 1.39 23.30 4.46
CA GLY A 404 0.82 22.01 4.86
C GLY A 404 1.85 20.90 5.03
N PHE A 405 3.16 21.20 5.09
CA PHE A 405 4.16 20.22 5.42
C PHE A 405 4.20 19.92 6.92
N MET A 406 4.25 18.65 7.26
CA MET A 406 4.54 18.21 8.62
C MET A 406 6.06 18.25 8.84
N TYR A 407 6.52 19.15 9.71
CA TYR A 407 7.92 19.15 10.12
C TYR A 407 8.15 18.10 11.21
N ILE A 408 9.09 17.19 10.96
CA ILE A 408 9.48 16.15 11.91
C ILE A 408 10.92 16.38 12.32
N SER A 409 11.15 16.72 13.59
CA SER A 409 12.48 16.92 14.17
C SER A 409 13.07 15.59 14.63
N CYS A 410 14.39 15.43 14.46
CA CYS A 410 15.15 14.34 15.07
C CYS A 410 15.80 14.76 16.42
N ASP A 411 15.54 15.99 16.91
CA ASP A 411 16.06 16.51 18.17
C ASP A 411 15.05 16.35 19.32
N GLU A 412 15.45 15.71 20.41
CA GLU A 412 14.64 15.52 21.62
C GLU A 412 14.66 16.74 22.57
N THR A 413 15.40 17.83 22.27
CA THR A 413 15.76 18.86 23.25
C THR A 413 15.11 20.23 23.07
N GLU A 414 14.09 20.41 22.27
CA GLU A 414 13.45 21.71 22.14
C GLU A 414 12.28 21.89 23.12
N ASP A 415 12.64 22.39 24.34
CA ASP A 415 11.73 23.01 25.31
C ASP A 415 11.30 24.40 24.80
N THR A 416 10.41 24.48 23.82
CA THR A 416 9.74 25.72 23.45
C THR A 416 8.28 25.68 23.88
N ALA A 417 7.82 26.74 24.54
CA ALA A 417 6.54 26.86 25.23
C ALA A 417 5.25 26.79 24.38
N GLU A 418 5.39 26.68 23.10
CA GLU A 418 4.44 26.07 22.17
C GLU A 418 5.09 24.75 21.76
N LYS A 419 4.63 23.63 22.33
CA LYS A 419 5.06 22.33 21.82
C LYS A 419 4.94 22.41 20.31
N PRO A 420 6.05 22.49 19.55
CA PRO A 420 6.01 22.02 18.18
C PRO A 420 5.43 20.63 18.32
N MET A 421 4.66 20.17 17.38
CA MET A 421 4.25 18.79 17.32
C MET A 421 5.54 17.99 17.14
N MET A 422 6.35 17.99 18.25
CA MET A 422 7.45 17.05 18.42
C MET A 422 6.77 15.71 18.34
N VAL A 423 7.08 15.05 17.31
CA VAL A 423 6.92 13.64 17.26
C VAL A 423 7.83 13.10 18.35
N ASP A 424 7.36 13.09 19.59
CA ASP A 424 7.77 12.03 20.49
C ASP A 424 7.71 10.78 19.64
N SER A 425 8.83 10.09 19.50
CA SER A 425 8.94 8.86 18.71
C SER A 425 7.79 7.90 19.01
N ASP A 426 7.14 8.06 20.13
CA ASP A 426 6.00 7.29 20.62
C ASP A 426 4.63 7.78 20.12
N ASP A 427 4.40 9.08 19.91
CA ASP A 427 3.07 9.61 19.52
C ASP A 427 2.78 9.50 18.00
N THR A 428 3.79 9.30 17.15
CA THR A 428 3.62 9.24 15.69
C THR A 428 3.73 7.85 15.08
N PHE A 429 3.85 6.82 15.88
CA PHE A 429 3.84 5.46 15.36
C PHE A 429 2.51 5.16 14.67
N GLY A 430 2.59 4.94 13.35
CA GLY A 430 1.42 4.63 12.52
C GLY A 430 0.79 5.82 11.78
N GLN A 431 1.14 7.08 12.10
CA GLN A 431 0.66 8.25 11.37
C GLN A 431 1.49 8.50 10.10
N GLU A 432 0.85 8.98 9.04
CA GLU A 432 1.46 9.31 7.77
C GLU A 432 0.91 10.62 7.26
N TYR A 433 1.74 11.35 6.51
CA TYR A 433 1.44 12.69 6.04
C TYR A 433 1.68 12.80 4.53
N ASP A 434 0.86 13.57 3.84
CA ASP A 434 1.03 13.79 2.41
C ASP A 434 2.36 14.51 2.13
N HIS A 435 2.69 15.50 2.95
CA HIS A 435 3.91 16.29 2.83
C HIS A 435 4.68 16.26 4.13
N VAL A 436 5.94 15.86 4.08
CA VAL A 436 6.85 15.83 5.24
C VAL A 436 8.08 16.66 4.97
N MET A 437 8.52 17.40 5.98
CA MET A 437 9.80 18.10 6.01
C MET A 437 10.66 17.56 7.14
N VAL A 438 11.92 17.30 6.86
CA VAL A 438 12.94 16.90 7.86
C VAL A 438 14.16 17.78 7.74
N MET A 439 14.85 18.03 8.86
CA MET A 439 16.13 18.71 8.89
C MET A 439 17.27 17.71 9.08
N MET A 440 18.33 17.85 8.28
CA MET A 440 19.58 17.10 8.38
C MET A 440 20.74 18.08 8.58
N ASP A 441 21.30 18.08 9.77
CA ASP A 441 22.41 18.98 10.13
C ASP A 441 23.80 18.34 10.00
N SER A 442 24.81 18.95 10.62
CA SER A 442 26.19 18.51 10.57
C SER A 442 26.47 17.15 11.23
N ARG A 443 25.51 16.60 11.98
CA ARG A 443 25.64 15.24 12.54
C ARG A 443 25.59 14.15 11.49
N PHE A 444 24.86 14.35 10.40
CA PHE A 444 24.65 13.34 9.35
C PHE A 444 25.78 13.35 8.31
N TYR A 445 26.34 12.20 8.03
CA TYR A 445 27.37 12.01 7.03
C TYR A 445 27.30 10.62 6.40
N HIS A 446 27.86 10.48 5.20
CA HIS A 446 28.05 9.15 4.62
C HIS A 446 29.48 8.67 4.95
N ASN A 447 29.56 7.47 5.54
CA ASN A 447 30.85 6.84 5.83
C ASN A 447 31.57 6.41 4.52
N GLU A 448 32.77 5.84 4.63
CA GLU A 448 33.59 5.35 3.49
C GLU A 448 32.85 4.30 2.64
N LYS A 449 31.93 3.55 3.24
CA LYS A 449 31.10 2.57 2.53
C LYS A 449 29.86 3.19 1.90
N GLY A 450 29.68 4.52 1.94
CA GLY A 450 28.53 5.21 1.38
C GLY A 450 27.22 5.02 2.17
N ILE A 451 27.28 4.59 3.42
CA ILE A 451 26.12 4.40 4.29
C ILE A 451 25.95 5.67 5.14
N LEU A 452 24.72 6.20 5.21
CA LEU A 452 24.37 7.34 6.05
C LEU A 452 24.56 6.97 7.53
N ARG A 453 25.23 7.86 8.28
CA ARG A 453 25.55 7.72 9.71
C ARG A 453 25.38 9.05 10.42
N SER A 454 25.24 8.98 11.74
CA SER A 454 25.38 10.11 12.64
C SER A 454 26.73 10.08 13.35
N SER A 455 27.31 11.25 13.56
CA SER A 455 28.52 11.45 14.35
C SER A 455 28.25 11.47 15.87
N GLU A 456 26.98 11.58 16.26
CA GLU A 456 26.52 11.67 17.64
C GLU A 456 25.65 10.47 17.99
N GLU A 457 25.71 10.04 19.26
CA GLU A 457 24.77 9.05 19.81
C GLU A 457 23.51 9.78 20.28
N SER A 458 22.36 9.21 19.98
CA SER A 458 21.08 9.71 20.47
C SER A 458 20.93 9.38 21.97
N PRO A 459 20.34 10.26 22.78
CA PRO A 459 20.03 9.99 24.18
C PRO A 459 18.92 8.95 24.37
N GLY A 460 18.12 8.69 23.32
CA GLY A 460 16.99 7.77 23.34
C GLY A 460 17.32 6.35 22.85
N PRO A 461 16.32 5.46 22.78
CA PRO A 461 16.50 4.07 22.35
C PRO A 461 16.77 3.91 20.85
N TYR A 462 16.55 4.95 20.05
CA TYR A 462 16.73 4.94 18.60
C TYR A 462 17.90 5.81 18.17
N SER A 463 18.71 5.35 17.22
CA SER A 463 19.76 6.20 16.65
C SER A 463 19.16 7.32 15.78
N TYR A 464 19.92 8.42 15.58
CA TYR A 464 19.47 9.53 14.72
C TYR A 464 19.14 9.07 13.30
N GLU A 465 19.85 8.09 12.75
CA GLU A 465 19.56 7.50 11.44
C GLU A 465 18.24 6.74 11.43
N GLN A 466 17.90 6.06 12.53
CA GLN A 466 16.63 5.36 12.69
C GLN A 466 15.47 6.35 12.80
N MET A 467 15.62 7.41 13.60
CA MET A 467 14.63 8.48 13.72
C MET A 467 14.41 9.17 12.37
N LEU A 468 15.50 9.53 11.68
CA LEU A 468 15.41 10.11 10.33
C LEU A 468 14.69 9.16 9.36
N TYR A 469 15.06 7.88 9.36
CA TYR A 469 14.42 6.89 8.49
C TYR A 469 12.91 6.79 8.78
N GLN A 470 12.53 6.77 10.04
CA GLN A 470 11.12 6.74 10.44
C GLN A 470 10.40 8.01 9.97
N ALA A 471 10.99 9.19 10.17
CA ALA A 471 10.43 10.47 9.76
C ALA A 471 10.17 10.52 8.25
N VAL A 472 11.19 10.25 7.43
CA VAL A 472 11.08 10.35 5.96
C VAL A 472 10.16 9.29 5.35
N THR A 473 10.04 8.12 5.99
CA THR A 473 9.13 7.06 5.54
C THR A 473 7.66 7.32 5.85
N ARG A 474 7.33 8.42 6.56
CA ARG A 474 5.96 8.89 6.80
C ARG A 474 5.39 9.68 5.61
N THR A 475 6.22 10.00 4.64
CA THR A 475 5.84 10.80 3.48
C THR A 475 5.07 9.99 2.46
N ARG A 476 3.92 10.51 2.01
CA ARG A 476 3.12 9.90 0.94
C ARG A 476 3.38 10.53 -0.42
N GLU A 477 3.37 11.87 -0.50
CA GLU A 477 3.37 12.61 -1.77
C GLU A 477 4.64 13.43 -1.99
N GLN A 478 5.07 14.22 -1.00
CA GLN A 478 6.20 15.13 -1.16
C GLN A 478 7.10 15.16 0.07
N LEU A 479 8.39 14.97 -0.13
CA LEU A 479 9.42 15.03 0.91
C LEU A 479 10.29 16.27 0.71
N CYS A 480 10.39 17.11 1.72
CA CYS A 480 11.34 18.21 1.79
C CYS A 480 12.48 17.87 2.73
N ILE A 481 13.71 17.95 2.24
CA ILE A 481 14.93 17.81 3.03
C ILE A 481 15.59 19.18 3.17
N LEU A 482 15.62 19.67 4.41
CA LEU A 482 16.36 20.88 4.78
C LEU A 482 17.73 20.48 5.32
N VAL A 483 18.77 20.75 4.56
CA VAL A 483 20.17 20.52 4.98
C VAL A 483 20.67 21.77 5.69
N CYS A 484 21.02 21.64 6.97
CA CYS A 484 21.52 22.74 7.78
C CYS A 484 23.02 22.61 8.07
N ARG A 485 23.83 23.60 7.66
CA ARG A 485 25.29 23.69 7.90
C ARG A 485 26.08 22.42 7.49
N ASN A 486 25.65 21.73 6.44
CA ASN A 486 26.26 20.48 5.98
C ASN A 486 26.40 20.45 4.45
N GLU A 487 27.41 21.19 3.95
CA GLU A 487 27.66 21.30 2.51
C GLU A 487 28.03 19.97 1.85
N ASP A 488 28.76 19.11 2.55
CA ASP A 488 29.16 17.81 1.99
C ASP A 488 27.97 16.89 1.79
N LEU A 489 27.06 16.86 2.75
CA LEU A 489 25.80 16.12 2.61
C LEU A 489 24.93 16.73 1.49
N MET A 490 24.83 18.06 1.43
CA MET A 490 24.12 18.77 0.36
C MET A 490 24.62 18.39 -1.02
N ARG A 491 25.95 18.39 -1.24
CA ARG A 491 26.56 17.97 -2.50
C ARG A 491 26.26 16.52 -2.85
N ARG A 492 26.25 15.63 -1.86
CA ARG A 492 25.90 14.21 -2.07
C ARG A 492 24.44 14.03 -2.44
N ILE A 493 23.51 14.72 -1.76
CA ILE A 493 22.08 14.66 -2.08
C ILE A 493 21.83 15.26 -3.48
N LEU A 494 22.45 16.37 -3.80
CA LEU A 494 22.40 16.92 -5.17
C LEU A 494 22.89 15.92 -6.22
N THR A 495 23.89 15.11 -5.89
CA THR A 495 24.36 14.04 -6.78
C THR A 495 23.31 12.94 -6.95
N LEU A 496 22.54 12.62 -5.91
CA LEU A 496 21.41 11.67 -6.02
C LEU A 496 20.30 12.19 -6.91
N LEU A 497 20.00 13.49 -6.83
CA LEU A 497 18.92 14.13 -7.58
C LEU A 497 19.28 14.42 -9.06
N LYS A 498 20.56 14.44 -9.40
CA LYS A 498 21.05 14.75 -10.76
C LYS A 498 21.21 13.51 -11.65
N TYR A 499 21.18 12.34 -11.11
CA TYR A 499 21.41 11.08 -11.79
C TYR A 499 20.17 10.19 -11.72
#